data_11377d6c2d3c389845fa2fdccd4ba3d7
#
_entry.id   11377d6c2d3c389845fa2fdccd4ba3d7
#
_cell.length_a   1.000
_cell.length_b   1.000
_cell.length_c   1.000
_cell.angle_alpha   90.00
_cell.angle_beta   90.00
_cell.angle_gamma   90.00
#
_symmetry.space_group_name_H-M   'P 1'
#
loop_
_entity.id
_entity.type
_entity.pdbx_description
1 polymer ?
#
loop_
_entity_poly.entity_id
_entity_poly.type
_entity_poly.pdbx_seq_one_letter_code
_entity_poly.pdbx_strand_id
1 'polypeptide(L)'
;MDKPIGVGIAGLGNVGAGVFKHLAGNRALIRGRTGLDLEVRRLAVRDVAKRVAEGVDAGLLTSDWRDVVADPEVGIAVEVMGRKEESLAFILAALEAR
;
A
#
# COMPACT_ATOMS: atom_id res chain seq x y z
N MET A 1 -4.77 -18.33 11.93
CA MET A 1 -5.02 -18.21 11.41
C MET A 1 -5.16 -17.36 10.84
N ASP A 2 -5.42 -16.93 10.52
CA ASP A 2 -5.60 -16.25 9.42
C ASP A 2 -5.79 -14.82 9.60
N LYS A 3 -4.84 -14.19 10.27
CA LYS A 3 -4.74 -12.74 10.27
C LYS A 3 -4.41 -12.26 8.88
N PRO A 4 -5.11 -11.24 8.38
CA PRO A 4 -4.76 -10.64 7.11
C PRO A 4 -3.33 -10.08 7.15
N ILE A 5 -2.64 -10.17 6.02
CA ILE A 5 -1.34 -9.53 5.86
C ILE A 5 -1.61 -8.12 5.32
N GLY A 6 -1.20 -7.11 6.06
CA GLY A 6 -1.38 -5.73 5.64
C GLY A 6 -0.43 -5.35 4.52
N VAL A 7 -0.96 -4.74 3.46
CA VAL A 7 -0.17 -4.25 2.34
C VAL A 7 -0.18 -2.73 2.34
N GLY A 8 0.99 -2.13 2.29
CA GLY A 8 1.13 -0.68 2.16
C GLY A 8 1.72 -0.35 0.80
N ILE A 9 1.14 0.63 0.11
CA ILE A 9 1.57 1.03 -1.22
C ILE A 9 2.01 2.49 -1.18
N ALA A 10 3.24 2.75 -1.59
CA ALA A 10 3.74 4.12 -1.73
C ALA A 10 3.69 4.51 -3.19
N GLY A 11 2.81 5.46 -3.50
CA GLY A 11 2.55 5.92 -4.86
C GLY A 11 1.27 5.33 -5.42
N LEU A 12 0.41 6.18 -5.97
CA LEU A 12 -0.84 5.73 -6.57
C LEU A 12 -1.03 6.35 -7.96
N GLY A 13 0.03 6.27 -8.78
CA GLY A 13 -0.04 6.58 -10.18
C GLY A 13 -0.67 5.40 -10.93
N ASN A 14 -0.42 5.30 -12.24
CA ASN A 14 -1.03 4.24 -13.04
C ASN A 14 -0.72 2.84 -12.50
N VAL A 15 0.55 2.59 -12.15
CA VAL A 15 0.95 1.27 -11.65
C VAL A 15 0.38 1.02 -10.26
N GLY A 16 0.53 1.99 -9.35
CA GLY A 16 0.04 1.84 -7.98
C GLY A 16 -1.48 1.67 -7.92
N ALA A 17 -2.21 2.43 -8.74
CA ALA A 17 -3.66 2.30 -8.82
C ALA A 17 -4.06 0.92 -9.33
N GLY A 18 -3.32 0.38 -10.31
CA GLY A 18 -3.57 -0.96 -10.81
C GLY A 18 -3.34 -2.02 -9.75
N VAL A 19 -2.24 -1.91 -9.00
CA VAL A 19 -1.94 -2.83 -7.90
C VAL A 19 -3.05 -2.78 -6.85
N PHE A 20 -3.45 -1.57 -6.44
CA PHE A 20 -4.50 -1.40 -5.46
C PHE A 20 -5.82 -2.04 -5.91
N LYS A 21 -6.24 -1.73 -7.14
CA LYS A 21 -7.50 -2.27 -7.68
C LYS A 21 -7.45 -3.79 -7.78
N HIS A 22 -6.33 -4.33 -8.22
CA HIS A 22 -6.19 -5.78 -8.36
C HIS A 22 -6.28 -6.48 -7.00
N LEU A 23 -5.56 -5.98 -6.01
CA LEU A 23 -5.58 -6.57 -4.68
C LEU A 23 -6.95 -6.45 -4.03
N ALA A 24 -7.57 -5.28 -4.10
CA ALA A 24 -8.88 -5.06 -3.48
C ALA A 24 -9.98 -5.86 -4.17
N GLY A 25 -9.92 -5.94 -5.51
CA GLY A 25 -10.95 -6.62 -6.29
C GLY A 25 -10.82 -8.14 -6.32
N ASN A 26 -9.63 -8.67 -6.01
CA ASN A 26 -9.35 -10.10 -6.11
C ASN A 26 -8.94 -10.74 -4.79
N ARG A 27 -9.27 -10.09 -3.68
CA ARG A 27 -8.85 -10.55 -2.36
C ARG A 27 -9.23 -12.01 -2.10
N ALA A 28 -10.48 -12.37 -2.36
CA ALA A 28 -10.96 -13.74 -2.14
C ALA A 28 -10.29 -14.74 -3.08
N LEU A 29 -10.07 -14.35 -4.34
CA LEU A 29 -9.42 -15.20 -5.33
C LEU A 29 -7.98 -15.48 -4.94
N ILE A 30 -7.25 -14.44 -4.52
CA ILE A 30 -5.86 -14.58 -4.09
C ILE A 30 -5.78 -15.51 -2.88
N ARG A 31 -6.67 -15.30 -1.92
CA ARG A 31 -6.73 -16.14 -0.72
C ARG A 31 -6.98 -17.61 -1.09
N GLY A 32 -7.90 -17.85 -2.03
CA GLY A 32 -8.21 -19.20 -2.46
C GLY A 32 -7.06 -19.91 -3.17
N ARG A 33 -6.24 -19.14 -3.90
CA ARG A 33 -5.11 -19.72 -4.65
C ARG A 33 -3.84 -19.85 -3.86
N THR A 34 -3.58 -18.90 -2.95
CA THR A 34 -2.29 -18.84 -2.25
C THR A 34 -2.38 -19.15 -0.76
N GLY A 35 -3.58 -19.14 -0.20
CA GLY A 35 -3.78 -19.24 1.24
C GLY A 35 -3.49 -17.94 1.98
N LEU A 36 -3.13 -16.88 1.28
CA LEU A 36 -2.79 -15.59 1.89
C LEU A 36 -3.94 -14.60 1.73
N ASP A 37 -4.34 -14.00 2.85
CA ASP A 37 -5.32 -12.93 2.84
C ASP A 37 -4.58 -11.58 2.87
N LEU A 38 -4.57 -10.89 1.73
CA LEU A 38 -3.87 -9.62 1.58
C LEU A 38 -4.85 -8.46 1.70
N GLU A 39 -4.63 -7.60 2.67
CA GLU A 39 -5.51 -6.45 2.91
C GLU A 39 -4.71 -5.16 2.75
N VAL A 40 -5.17 -4.26 1.87
CA VAL A 40 -4.52 -2.97 1.71
C VAL A 40 -4.79 -2.13 2.96
N ARG A 41 -3.73 -1.70 3.63
CA ARG A 41 -3.82 -0.96 4.91
C ARG A 41 -3.46 0.50 4.77
N ARG A 42 -2.52 0.84 3.88
CA ARG A 42 -2.03 2.21 3.71
C ARG A 42 -1.71 2.49 2.26
N LEU A 43 -2.07 3.68 1.84
CA LEU A 43 -1.77 4.20 0.50
C LEU A 43 -1.16 5.58 0.66
N ALA A 44 0.11 5.73 0.30
CA ALA A 44 0.76 7.03 0.33
C ALA A 44 0.61 7.69 -1.03
N VAL A 45 -0.03 8.85 -1.07
CA VAL A 45 -0.34 9.57 -2.30
C VAL A 45 0.00 11.05 -2.16
N ARG A 46 0.17 11.74 -3.28
CA ARG A 46 0.46 13.18 -3.23
C ARG A 46 -0.75 14.02 -2.88
N ASP A 47 -1.89 13.67 -3.45
CA ASP A 47 -3.11 14.46 -3.29
C ASP A 47 -4.20 13.58 -2.67
N VAL A 48 -4.26 13.61 -1.36
CA VAL A 48 -5.23 12.80 -0.60
C VAL A 48 -6.66 13.20 -0.97
N ALA A 49 -6.93 14.49 -1.07
CA ALA A 49 -8.28 14.97 -1.38
C ALA A 49 -8.77 14.46 -2.74
N LYS A 50 -7.88 14.43 -3.72
CA LYS A 50 -8.22 13.92 -5.05
C LYS A 50 -8.64 12.45 -4.98
N ARG A 51 -7.92 11.64 -4.21
CA ARG A 51 -8.23 10.22 -4.10
C ARG A 51 -9.52 9.98 -3.34
N VAL A 52 -9.79 10.77 -2.30
CA VAL A 52 -11.07 10.71 -1.61
C VAL A 52 -12.21 11.03 -2.56
N ALA A 53 -12.04 12.04 -3.41
CA ALA A 53 -13.04 12.41 -4.40
C ALA A 53 -13.28 11.28 -5.43
N GLU A 54 -12.28 10.42 -5.64
CA GLU A 54 -12.39 9.26 -6.52
C GLU A 54 -12.99 8.04 -5.83
N GLY A 55 -13.36 8.16 -4.58
CA GLY A 55 -14.02 7.07 -3.84
C GLY A 55 -13.10 6.22 -2.98
N VAL A 56 -11.83 6.59 -2.84
CA VAL A 56 -10.90 5.85 -1.98
C VAL A 56 -11.16 6.21 -0.51
N ASP A 57 -11.19 5.20 0.34
CA ASP A 57 -11.43 5.41 1.78
C ASP A 57 -10.31 6.26 2.38
N ALA A 58 -10.69 7.39 2.97
CA ALA A 58 -9.75 8.31 3.59
C ALA A 58 -8.91 7.66 4.70
N GLY A 59 -9.45 6.66 5.35
CA GLY A 59 -8.74 5.93 6.41
C GLY A 59 -7.51 5.17 5.92
N LEU A 60 -7.41 4.90 4.62
CA LEU A 60 -6.26 4.23 4.03
C LEU A 60 -5.19 5.20 3.56
N LEU A 61 -5.53 6.49 3.37
CA LEU A 61 -4.68 7.44 2.68
C LEU A 61 -3.77 8.22 3.61
N THR A 62 -2.56 8.49 3.13
CA THR A 62 -1.63 9.40 3.78
C THR A 62 -0.85 10.16 2.71
N SER A 63 -0.39 11.35 3.04
CA SER A 63 0.47 12.12 2.15
C SER A 63 1.95 11.87 2.42
N ASP A 64 2.27 11.06 3.42
CA ASP A 64 3.65 10.79 3.80
C ASP A 64 3.93 9.29 3.73
N TRP A 65 4.83 8.88 2.83
CA TRP A 65 5.17 7.46 2.68
C TRP A 65 5.76 6.85 3.96
N ARG A 66 6.27 7.69 4.86
CA ARG A 66 6.81 7.20 6.13
C ARG A 66 5.75 6.52 6.98
N ASP A 67 4.50 6.94 6.84
CA ASP A 67 3.37 6.31 7.54
C ASP A 67 3.16 4.88 7.10
N VAL A 68 3.49 4.57 5.84
CA VAL A 68 3.39 3.20 5.33
C VAL A 68 4.39 2.31 6.04
N VAL A 69 5.64 2.78 6.17
CA VAL A 69 6.71 2.02 6.81
C VAL A 69 6.50 1.90 8.31
N ALA A 70 5.96 2.95 8.93
CA ALA A 70 5.79 3.00 10.37
C ALA A 70 4.57 2.22 10.87
N ASP A 71 3.65 1.86 9.99
CA ASP A 71 2.43 1.15 10.39
C ASP A 71 2.77 -0.30 10.75
N PRO A 72 2.58 -0.71 12.00
CA PRO A 72 2.93 -2.07 12.43
C PRO A 72 2.05 -3.14 11.80
N GLU A 73 0.92 -2.75 11.21
CA GLU A 73 0.02 -3.68 10.53
C GLU A 73 0.42 -3.93 9.08
N VAL A 74 1.40 -3.18 8.55
CA VAL A 74 1.89 -3.38 7.18
C VAL A 74 3.00 -4.43 7.20
N GLY A 75 2.73 -5.58 6.58
CA GLY A 75 3.70 -6.65 6.44
C GLY A 75 4.38 -6.69 5.08
N ILE A 76 3.74 -6.13 4.06
CA ILE A 76 4.29 -6.05 2.71
C ILE A 76 4.21 -4.59 2.24
N ALA A 77 5.36 -4.04 1.87
CA ALA A 77 5.42 -2.68 1.37
C ALA A 77 5.74 -2.69 -0.13
N VAL A 78 4.94 -1.95 -0.91
CA VAL A 78 5.09 -1.85 -2.36
C VAL A 78 5.49 -0.43 -2.70
N GLU A 79 6.60 -0.27 -3.44
CA GLU A 79 7.08 1.03 -3.83
C GLU A 79 6.88 1.24 -5.33
N VAL A 80 6.07 2.23 -5.69
CA VAL A 80 5.76 2.57 -7.09
C VAL A 80 5.69 4.09 -7.27
N MET A 81 6.53 4.82 -6.53
CA MET A 81 6.51 6.29 -6.58
C MET A 81 7.14 6.88 -7.84
N GLY A 82 8.05 6.15 -8.44
CA GLY A 82 8.71 6.61 -9.65
C GLY A 82 9.74 7.71 -9.45
N ARG A 83 10.13 8.00 -8.22
CA ARG A 83 11.15 9.00 -7.88
C ARG A 83 12.32 8.30 -7.22
N LYS A 84 13.47 8.33 -7.89
CA LYS A 84 14.63 7.55 -7.48
C LYS A 84 15.04 7.78 -6.02
N GLU A 85 15.16 9.05 -5.62
CA GLU A 85 15.62 9.36 -4.27
C GLU A 85 14.61 8.96 -3.21
N GLU A 86 13.34 9.28 -3.42
CA GLU A 86 12.29 8.92 -2.48
C GLU A 86 12.09 7.42 -2.42
N SER A 87 12.19 6.74 -3.57
CA SER A 87 12.05 5.28 -3.63
C SER A 87 13.17 4.61 -2.83
N LEU A 88 14.39 5.09 -2.98
CA LEU A 88 15.52 4.53 -2.24
C LEU A 88 15.35 4.77 -0.74
N ALA A 89 14.94 5.97 -0.34
CA ALA A 89 14.72 6.29 1.06
C ALA A 89 13.63 5.39 1.67
N PHE A 90 12.56 5.15 0.91
CA PHE A 90 11.48 4.27 1.34
C PHE A 90 11.97 2.84 1.56
N ILE A 91 12.73 2.31 0.61
CA ILE A 91 13.25 0.95 0.69
C ILE A 91 14.16 0.78 1.90
N LEU A 92 15.06 1.74 2.12
CA LEU A 92 15.97 1.70 3.26
C LEU A 92 15.20 1.75 4.58
N ALA A 93 14.20 2.62 4.68
CA ALA A 93 13.38 2.73 5.88
C ALA A 93 12.60 1.44 6.15
N ALA A 94 12.08 0.82 5.09
CA ALA A 94 11.35 -0.44 5.22
C ALA A 94 12.26 -1.56 5.72
N LEU A 95 13.48 -1.61 5.24
CA LEU A 95 14.44 -2.62 5.69
C LEU A 95 14.83 -2.41 7.16
N GLU A 96 14.94 -1.16 7.58
CA GLU A 96 15.29 -0.84 8.98
C GLU A 96 14.14 -1.10 9.95
N ALA A 97 12.91 -1.07 9.46
CA ALA A 97 11.72 -1.26 10.31
C ALA A 97 11.40 -2.71 10.62
N ARG A 98 12.16 -3.63 10.07
CA ARG A 98 11.90 -5.08 10.23
C ARG A 98 12.12 -5.56 11.65
#